data_0930ec4c7d33315f59cefb289d01af63
#
_entry.id   0930ec4c7d33315f59cefb289d01af63
#
_cell.length_a   1.000
_cell.length_b   1.000
_cell.length_c   1.000
_cell.angle_alpha   90.00
_cell.angle_beta   90.00
_cell.angle_gamma   90.00
#
_symmetry.space_group_name_H-M   'P 1'
#
loop_
_entity.id
_entity.type
_entity.pdbx_description
1 polymer ?
#
loop_
_entity_poly.entity_id
_entity_poly.type
_entity_poly.pdbx_seq_one_letter_code
_entity_poly.pdbx_strand_id
1 'polypeptide(L)'
;MSLKNKLAIFDLDGTLFDTKDVNYNAYQNAIRMTKIDVKIDYDDFCKLYNGKNYREFLPKIISNISEEQLKKIHNLKKNIYQEYLDKAKKNDLLFLMIEEIKEKFYISIVTNASKKNVEDILEKFAVKNLFDLLITQEDVENPKPSAEGFLKAMNYFNISKENTIIFEDSEIGIQAADKAEVDYVRVYGYN
;
A
#
# COMPACT_ATOMS: atom_id res chain seq x y z
N MET A 1 -22.21 -12.62 -20.78
CA MET A 1 -21.25 -12.15 -19.75
C MET A 1 -22.05 -11.32 -18.75
N SER A 2 -22.11 -11.73 -17.50
CA SER A 2 -22.70 -10.89 -16.44
C SER A 2 -21.83 -9.64 -16.31
N LEU A 3 -22.40 -8.45 -16.46
CA LEU A 3 -21.68 -7.20 -16.20
C LEU A 3 -21.31 -7.17 -14.71
N LYS A 4 -20.02 -7.00 -14.39
CA LYS A 4 -19.57 -6.75 -13.03
C LYS A 4 -20.30 -5.47 -12.54
N ASN A 5 -20.91 -5.53 -11.38
CA ASN A 5 -21.66 -4.40 -10.80
C ASN A 5 -21.28 -4.10 -9.34
N LYS A 6 -20.18 -4.69 -8.90
CA LYS A 6 -19.61 -4.53 -7.56
C LYS A 6 -18.11 -4.24 -7.65
N LEU A 7 -17.55 -3.63 -6.62
CA LEU A 7 -16.16 -3.27 -6.53
C LEU A 7 -15.57 -3.76 -5.19
N ALA A 8 -14.45 -4.48 -5.26
CA ALA A 8 -13.64 -4.80 -4.10
C ALA A 8 -12.30 -4.05 -4.22
N ILE A 9 -12.00 -3.24 -3.21
CA ILE A 9 -10.78 -2.43 -3.14
C ILE A 9 -9.89 -2.99 -2.04
N PHE A 10 -8.63 -3.22 -2.36
CA PHE A 10 -7.66 -3.76 -1.42
C PHE A 10 -6.53 -2.75 -1.18
N ASP A 11 -6.13 -2.56 0.07
CA ASP A 11 -4.81 -2.03 0.33
C ASP A 11 -3.73 -3.07 0.00
N LEU A 12 -2.49 -2.62 -0.14
CA LEU A 12 -1.36 -3.49 -0.50
C LEU A 12 -0.56 -3.94 0.73
N ASP A 13 0.05 -2.96 1.43
CA ASP A 13 1.05 -3.19 2.48
C ASP A 13 0.41 -3.51 3.83
N GLY A 14 0.45 -4.75 4.27
CA GLY A 14 -0.21 -5.22 5.50
C GLY A 14 -1.56 -5.89 5.23
N THR A 15 -2.13 -5.68 4.05
CA THR A 15 -3.38 -6.28 3.60
C THR A 15 -3.14 -7.43 2.62
N LEU A 16 -2.76 -7.15 1.38
CA LEU A 16 -2.46 -8.18 0.38
C LEU A 16 -1.10 -8.84 0.62
N PHE A 17 -0.13 -8.08 1.13
CA PHE A 17 1.22 -8.57 1.40
C PHE A 17 1.74 -8.05 2.74
N ASP A 18 2.37 -8.93 3.53
CA ASP A 18 3.24 -8.49 4.62
C ASP A 18 4.56 -8.00 4.03
N THR A 19 4.72 -6.70 4.01
CA THR A 19 5.89 -6.01 3.45
C THR A 19 6.75 -5.32 4.53
N LYS A 20 6.50 -5.58 5.82
CA LYS A 20 7.22 -4.92 6.93
C LYS A 20 8.72 -5.07 6.79
N ASP A 21 9.18 -6.30 6.60
CA ASP A 21 10.61 -6.61 6.45
C ASP A 21 11.19 -6.01 5.16
N VAL A 22 10.43 -6.01 4.07
CA VAL A 22 10.84 -5.39 2.80
C VAL A 22 11.05 -3.90 2.98
N ASN A 23 10.05 -3.20 3.50
CA ASN A 23 10.09 -1.76 3.71
C ASN A 23 11.16 -1.34 4.71
N TYR A 24 11.29 -2.06 5.85
CA TYR A 24 12.33 -1.82 6.84
C TYR A 24 13.74 -1.89 6.24
N ASN A 25 14.06 -3.02 5.59
CA ASN A 25 15.39 -3.23 5.03
C ASN A 25 15.70 -2.23 3.91
N ALA A 26 14.73 -1.93 3.06
CA ALA A 26 14.89 -0.96 1.99
C ALA A 26 15.13 0.47 2.53
N TYR A 27 14.37 0.93 3.54
CA TYR A 27 14.60 2.24 4.16
C TYR A 27 15.93 2.29 4.93
N GLN A 28 16.25 1.27 5.73
CA GLN A 28 17.51 1.22 6.47
C GLN A 28 18.73 1.29 5.53
N ASN A 29 18.68 0.56 4.41
CA ASN A 29 19.75 0.59 3.43
C ASN A 29 19.79 1.92 2.65
N ALA A 30 18.64 2.47 2.28
CA ALA A 30 18.56 3.78 1.62
C ALA A 30 19.17 4.90 2.49
N ILE A 31 18.89 4.91 3.80
CA ILE A 31 19.49 5.87 4.76
C ILE A 31 21.01 5.69 4.79
N ARG A 32 21.50 4.45 4.92
CA ARG A 32 22.93 4.15 4.95
C ARG A 32 23.63 4.63 3.67
N MET A 33 23.02 4.48 2.50
CA MET A 33 23.55 4.95 1.21
C MET A 33 23.70 6.48 1.14
N THR A 34 22.94 7.23 1.94
CA THR A 34 23.10 8.70 2.06
C THR A 34 24.19 9.11 3.04
N LYS A 35 24.89 8.16 3.67
CA LYS A 35 25.92 8.38 4.71
C LYS A 35 25.37 9.07 5.98
N ILE A 36 24.06 9.00 6.21
CA ILE A 36 23.44 9.42 7.47
C ILE A 36 23.59 8.25 8.44
N ASP A 37 24.25 8.50 9.57
CA ASP A 37 24.49 7.50 10.60
C ASP A 37 23.28 7.41 11.56
N VAL A 38 22.21 6.80 11.06
CA VAL A 38 20.99 6.54 11.83
C VAL A 38 20.55 5.10 11.58
N LYS A 39 20.28 4.40 12.67
CA LYS A 39 19.69 3.07 12.65
C LYS A 39 18.21 3.17 13.04
N ILE A 40 17.33 2.65 12.20
CA ILE A 40 15.92 2.54 12.53
C ILE A 40 15.76 1.36 13.49
N ASP A 41 15.05 1.55 14.59
CA ASP A 41 14.60 0.43 15.41
C ASP A 41 13.52 -0.35 14.65
N TYR A 42 13.65 -1.68 14.63
CA TYR A 42 12.74 -2.54 13.87
C TYR A 42 11.32 -2.56 14.44
N ASP A 43 11.22 -2.66 15.77
CA ASP A 43 9.91 -2.72 16.43
C ASP A 43 9.16 -1.39 16.31
N ASP A 44 9.88 -0.27 16.45
CA ASP A 44 9.33 1.07 16.23
C ASP A 44 8.91 1.23 14.77
N PHE A 45 9.72 0.76 13.82
CA PHE A 45 9.34 0.82 12.41
C PHE A 45 8.03 0.07 12.14
N CYS A 46 7.92 -1.15 12.61
CA CYS A 46 6.73 -1.98 12.41
C CYS A 46 5.48 -1.39 13.08
N LYS A 47 5.63 -0.83 14.29
CA LYS A 47 4.49 -0.32 15.07
C LYS A 47 4.06 1.10 14.69
N LEU A 48 5.01 1.95 14.32
CA LEU A 48 4.79 3.39 14.22
C LEU A 48 4.91 3.95 12.80
N TYR A 49 5.68 3.31 11.92
CA TYR A 49 6.12 3.92 10.67
C TYR A 49 5.73 3.14 9.40
N ASN A 50 5.55 1.83 9.50
CA ASN A 50 5.15 1.03 8.34
C ASN A 50 3.79 1.49 7.79
N GLY A 51 3.67 1.61 6.46
CA GLY A 51 2.48 2.14 5.80
C GLY A 51 2.33 3.68 5.81
N LYS A 52 3.17 4.42 6.56
CA LYS A 52 3.12 5.88 6.59
C LYS A 52 3.92 6.52 5.47
N ASN A 53 3.49 7.73 5.08
CA ASN A 53 4.24 8.53 4.12
C ASN A 53 5.65 8.86 4.67
N TYR A 54 6.67 8.75 3.84
CA TYR A 54 8.07 9.01 4.21
C TYR A 54 8.30 10.42 4.75
N ARG A 55 7.52 11.41 4.31
CA ARG A 55 7.57 12.78 4.83
C ARG A 55 7.07 12.91 6.26
N GLU A 56 6.26 11.95 6.72
CA GLU A 56 5.74 11.97 8.09
C GLU A 56 6.67 11.27 9.07
N PHE A 57 7.32 10.19 8.66
CA PHE A 57 8.10 9.37 9.61
C PHE A 57 9.61 9.63 9.56
N LEU A 58 10.21 9.88 8.40
CA LEU A 58 11.66 10.11 8.32
C LEU A 58 12.13 11.31 9.17
N PRO A 59 11.40 12.44 9.26
CA PRO A 59 11.78 13.54 10.16
C PRO A 59 11.73 13.19 11.66
N LYS A 60 10.99 12.15 12.04
CA LYS A 60 10.95 11.67 13.44
C LYS A 60 12.15 10.79 13.78
N ILE A 61 12.80 10.22 12.78
CA ILE A 61 13.96 9.33 12.92
C ILE A 61 15.25 10.11 12.67
N ILE A 62 15.25 11.05 11.72
CA ILE A 62 16.43 11.81 11.29
C ILE A 62 16.19 13.28 11.60
N SER A 63 16.86 13.79 12.65
CA SER A 63 16.75 15.18 13.04
C SER A 63 17.29 16.12 11.95
N ASN A 64 16.59 17.24 11.72
CA ASN A 64 16.98 18.28 10.75
C ASN A 64 17.17 17.80 9.30
N ILE A 65 16.48 16.73 8.91
CA ILE A 65 16.52 16.22 7.54
C ILE A 65 15.92 17.25 6.56
N SER A 66 16.65 17.56 5.48
CA SER A 66 16.15 18.47 4.45
C SER A 66 15.16 17.76 3.50
N GLU A 67 14.32 18.56 2.80
CA GLU A 67 13.39 18.02 1.79
C GLU A 67 14.14 17.30 0.65
N GLU A 68 15.33 17.76 0.30
CA GLU A 68 16.18 17.09 -0.68
C GLU A 68 16.64 15.71 -0.20
N GLN A 69 17.06 15.62 1.06
CA GLN A 69 17.47 14.34 1.67
C GLN A 69 16.28 13.37 1.80
N LEU A 70 15.09 13.87 2.17
CA LEU A 70 13.85 13.08 2.21
C LEU A 70 13.57 12.43 0.84
N LYS A 71 13.56 13.25 -0.21
CA LYS A 71 13.34 12.78 -1.59
C LYS A 71 14.42 11.78 -2.03
N LYS A 72 15.68 12.05 -1.69
CA LYS A 72 16.81 11.17 -2.02
C LYS A 72 16.66 9.80 -1.36
N ILE A 73 16.38 9.75 -0.05
CA ILE A 73 16.16 8.49 0.66
C ILE A 73 14.98 7.73 0.07
N HIS A 74 13.87 8.41 -0.19
CA HIS A 74 12.69 7.77 -0.77
C HIS A 74 12.96 7.19 -2.16
N ASN A 75 13.66 7.93 -3.03
CA ASN A 75 14.02 7.45 -4.36
C ASN A 75 14.99 6.26 -4.30
N LEU A 76 15.98 6.29 -3.42
CA LEU A 76 16.87 5.16 -3.19
C LEU A 76 16.07 3.94 -2.71
N LYS A 77 15.19 4.11 -1.72
CA LYS A 77 14.31 3.04 -1.22
C LYS A 77 13.49 2.42 -2.35
N LYS A 78 12.86 3.23 -3.21
CA LYS A 78 12.09 2.74 -4.36
C LYS A 78 12.93 1.87 -5.30
N ASN A 79 14.17 2.28 -5.56
CA ASN A 79 15.06 1.59 -6.50
C ASN A 79 15.55 0.24 -5.97
N ILE A 80 15.79 0.13 -4.65
CA ILE A 80 16.32 -1.10 -4.04
C ILE A 80 15.24 -1.99 -3.43
N TYR A 81 13.96 -1.57 -3.47
CA TYR A 81 12.82 -2.29 -2.88
C TYR A 81 12.74 -3.74 -3.37
N GLN A 82 12.90 -3.96 -4.66
CA GLN A 82 12.84 -5.28 -5.27
C GLN A 82 13.89 -6.27 -4.74
N GLU A 83 15.05 -5.77 -4.25
CA GLU A 83 16.11 -6.62 -3.69
C GLU A 83 15.69 -7.33 -2.41
N TYR A 84 14.62 -6.86 -1.76
CA TYR A 84 14.11 -7.38 -0.50
C TYR A 84 12.78 -8.13 -0.63
N LEU A 85 12.22 -8.26 -1.84
CA LEU A 85 10.91 -8.89 -2.07
C LEU A 85 10.82 -10.35 -1.65
N ASP A 86 11.95 -11.04 -1.51
CA ASP A 86 11.99 -12.41 -0.95
C ASP A 86 11.54 -12.46 0.52
N LYS A 87 11.49 -11.32 1.20
CA LYS A 87 10.98 -11.18 2.57
C LYS A 87 9.47 -10.91 2.63
N ALA A 88 8.84 -10.60 1.51
CA ALA A 88 7.40 -10.37 1.45
C ALA A 88 6.63 -11.70 1.60
N LYS A 89 5.51 -11.65 2.30
CA LYS A 89 4.59 -12.78 2.41
C LYS A 89 3.24 -12.41 1.79
N LYS A 90 2.73 -13.27 0.93
CA LYS A 90 1.42 -13.08 0.30
C LYS A 90 0.31 -13.54 1.24
N ASN A 91 -0.81 -12.80 1.28
CA ASN A 91 -2.02 -13.22 1.99
C ASN A 91 -2.81 -14.22 1.15
N ASP A 92 -2.45 -15.50 1.22
CA ASP A 92 -3.04 -16.54 0.37
C ASP A 92 -4.57 -16.60 0.51
N LEU A 93 -5.12 -16.34 1.69
CA LEU A 93 -6.56 -16.35 1.93
C LEU A 93 -7.28 -15.25 1.12
N LEU A 94 -6.75 -14.01 1.12
CA LEU A 94 -7.32 -12.93 0.34
C LEU A 94 -7.17 -13.18 -1.17
N PHE A 95 -6.07 -13.76 -1.62
CA PHE A 95 -5.89 -14.11 -3.03
C PHE A 95 -6.85 -15.21 -3.48
N LEU A 96 -7.10 -16.23 -2.67
CA LEU A 96 -8.15 -17.23 -2.94
C LEU A 96 -9.54 -16.56 -3.03
N MET A 97 -9.86 -15.64 -2.11
CA MET A 97 -11.12 -14.91 -2.17
C MET A 97 -11.22 -14.06 -3.44
N ILE A 98 -10.16 -13.37 -3.85
CA ILE A 98 -10.13 -12.58 -5.08
C ILE A 98 -10.45 -13.45 -6.30
N GLU A 99 -9.85 -14.64 -6.41
CA GLU A 99 -10.11 -15.58 -7.49
C GLU A 99 -11.60 -16.00 -7.56
N GLU A 100 -12.24 -16.19 -6.40
CA GLU A 100 -13.65 -16.58 -6.34
C GLU A 100 -14.61 -15.43 -6.72
N ILE A 101 -14.25 -14.18 -6.40
CA ILE A 101 -15.17 -13.05 -6.62
C ILE A 101 -14.90 -12.28 -7.93
N LYS A 102 -13.76 -12.44 -8.60
CA LYS A 102 -13.32 -11.62 -9.73
C LYS A 102 -14.30 -11.61 -10.93
N GLU A 103 -15.15 -12.64 -11.06
CA GLU A 103 -16.15 -12.70 -12.13
C GLU A 103 -17.37 -11.79 -11.87
N LYS A 104 -17.58 -11.39 -10.61
CA LYS A 104 -18.72 -10.56 -10.17
C LYS A 104 -18.29 -9.15 -9.73
N PHE A 105 -17.04 -9.01 -9.28
CA PHE A 105 -16.47 -7.76 -8.78
C PHE A 105 -15.40 -7.24 -9.74
N TYR A 106 -15.32 -5.93 -9.89
CA TYR A 106 -14.07 -5.28 -10.24
C TYR A 106 -13.12 -5.38 -9.06
N ILE A 107 -11.85 -5.67 -9.32
CA ILE A 107 -10.83 -5.83 -8.29
C ILE A 107 -9.81 -4.70 -8.44
N SER A 108 -9.64 -3.89 -7.39
CA SER A 108 -8.76 -2.72 -7.43
C SER A 108 -7.78 -2.73 -6.26
N ILE A 109 -6.58 -2.19 -6.48
CA ILE A 109 -5.66 -1.80 -5.41
C ILE A 109 -5.70 -0.30 -5.25
N VAL A 110 -5.80 0.18 -3.98
CA VAL A 110 -5.63 1.59 -3.62
C VAL A 110 -4.64 1.66 -2.46
N THR A 111 -3.46 2.23 -2.68
CA THR A 111 -2.36 2.20 -1.71
C THR A 111 -1.56 3.51 -1.68
N ASN A 112 -0.92 3.80 -0.53
CA ASN A 112 0.08 4.87 -0.40
C ASN A 112 1.48 4.46 -0.88
N ALA A 113 1.64 3.21 -1.36
CA ALA A 113 2.89 2.77 -1.96
C ALA A 113 3.12 3.44 -3.32
N SER A 114 4.40 3.55 -3.73
CA SER A 114 4.76 4.05 -5.05
C SER A 114 4.41 3.04 -6.15
N LYS A 115 4.06 3.54 -7.33
CA LYS A 115 3.72 2.72 -8.50
C LYS A 115 4.78 1.65 -8.78
N LYS A 116 6.07 2.05 -8.75
CA LYS A 116 7.17 1.11 -8.97
C LYS A 116 7.14 -0.04 -7.97
N ASN A 117 6.97 0.23 -6.67
CA ASN A 117 6.96 -0.82 -5.65
C ASN A 117 5.72 -1.73 -5.78
N VAL A 118 4.58 -1.18 -6.17
CA VAL A 118 3.37 -1.98 -6.48
C VAL A 118 3.63 -2.92 -7.65
N GLU A 119 4.20 -2.41 -8.74
CA GLU A 119 4.50 -3.22 -9.93
C GLU A 119 5.53 -4.31 -9.60
N ASP A 120 6.62 -3.98 -8.89
CA ASP A 120 7.68 -4.93 -8.50
C ASP A 120 7.10 -6.11 -7.69
N ILE A 121 6.23 -5.87 -6.71
CA ILE A 121 5.68 -6.95 -5.88
C ILE A 121 4.61 -7.77 -6.63
N LEU A 122 3.75 -7.14 -7.41
CA LEU A 122 2.74 -7.86 -8.21
C LEU A 122 3.38 -8.74 -9.28
N GLU A 123 4.50 -8.28 -9.87
CA GLU A 123 5.29 -9.06 -10.83
C GLU A 123 6.01 -10.23 -10.14
N LYS A 124 6.66 -9.98 -8.99
CA LYS A 124 7.33 -11.03 -8.19
C LYS A 124 6.41 -12.20 -7.88
N PHE A 125 5.14 -11.94 -7.54
CA PHE A 125 4.16 -12.96 -7.20
C PHE A 125 3.29 -13.40 -8.38
N ALA A 126 3.52 -12.84 -9.59
CA ALA A 126 2.77 -13.15 -10.83
C ALA A 126 1.24 -12.97 -10.69
N VAL A 127 0.79 -11.93 -9.95
CA VAL A 127 -0.64 -11.69 -9.64
C VAL A 127 -1.21 -10.40 -10.23
N LYS A 128 -0.44 -9.68 -11.05
CA LYS A 128 -0.84 -8.38 -11.62
C LYS A 128 -2.16 -8.46 -12.41
N ASN A 129 -2.38 -9.56 -13.11
CA ASN A 129 -3.57 -9.80 -13.95
C ASN A 129 -4.87 -10.03 -13.17
N LEU A 130 -4.80 -10.13 -11.85
CA LEU A 130 -6.00 -10.24 -10.99
C LEU A 130 -6.68 -8.89 -10.75
N PHE A 131 -5.99 -7.78 -11.01
CA PHE A 131 -6.44 -6.43 -10.68
C PHE A 131 -6.86 -5.67 -11.93
N ASP A 132 -8.09 -5.15 -11.92
CA ASP A 132 -8.65 -4.34 -13.00
C ASP A 132 -8.14 -2.88 -12.95
N LEU A 133 -7.74 -2.38 -11.75
CA LEU A 133 -7.25 -1.01 -11.54
C LEU A 133 -6.22 -0.95 -10.41
N LEU A 134 -5.17 -0.15 -10.60
CA LEU A 134 -4.17 0.18 -9.58
C LEU A 134 -4.18 1.70 -9.36
N ILE A 135 -4.39 2.13 -8.13
CA ILE A 135 -4.26 3.53 -7.69
C ILE A 135 -3.16 3.59 -6.64
N THR A 136 -2.12 4.33 -6.94
CA THR A 136 -0.88 4.42 -6.18
C THR A 136 -0.67 5.83 -5.64
N GLN A 137 0.39 6.06 -4.88
CA GLN A 137 0.73 7.39 -4.37
C GLN A 137 0.83 8.45 -5.48
N GLU A 138 1.26 8.07 -6.67
CA GLU A 138 1.44 8.99 -7.81
C GLU A 138 0.11 9.35 -8.50
N ASP A 139 -0.96 8.61 -8.24
CA ASP A 139 -2.26 8.80 -8.91
C ASP A 139 -3.21 9.71 -8.11
N VAL A 140 -2.82 10.17 -6.92
CA VAL A 140 -3.61 11.01 -6.03
C VAL A 140 -2.87 12.28 -5.61
N GLU A 141 -3.61 13.35 -5.39
CA GLU A 141 -3.06 14.57 -4.77
C GLU A 141 -2.94 14.41 -3.26
N ASN A 142 -3.94 13.78 -2.66
CA ASN A 142 -4.03 13.54 -1.23
C ASN A 142 -4.08 12.04 -0.94
N PRO A 143 -2.96 11.44 -0.47
CA PRO A 143 -2.94 10.02 -0.09
C PRO A 143 -3.80 9.75 1.15
N LYS A 144 -4.03 8.46 1.49
CA LYS A 144 -4.67 8.08 2.75
C LYS A 144 -3.99 8.82 3.93
N PRO A 145 -4.76 9.41 4.84
CA PRO A 145 -6.15 9.17 5.17
C PRO A 145 -7.19 10.02 4.39
N SER A 146 -6.89 10.52 3.19
CA SER A 146 -7.88 11.07 2.29
C SER A 146 -8.68 9.94 1.62
N ALA A 147 -9.97 10.18 1.36
CA ALA A 147 -10.83 9.27 0.60
C ALA A 147 -10.53 9.26 -0.90
N GLU A 148 -9.69 10.16 -1.40
CA GLU A 148 -9.50 10.44 -2.83
C GLU A 148 -9.24 9.18 -3.65
N GLY A 149 -8.35 8.29 -3.20
CA GLY A 149 -8.02 7.07 -3.93
C GLY A 149 -9.22 6.13 -4.06
N PHE A 150 -10.02 5.95 -2.99
CA PHE A 150 -11.22 5.12 -3.01
C PHE A 150 -12.30 5.70 -3.92
N LEU A 151 -12.54 7.01 -3.82
CA LEU A 151 -13.49 7.71 -4.68
C LEU A 151 -13.09 7.64 -6.16
N LYS A 152 -11.79 7.76 -6.48
CA LYS A 152 -11.27 7.58 -7.85
C LYS A 152 -11.55 6.17 -8.37
N ALA A 153 -11.35 5.12 -7.57
CA ALA A 153 -11.63 3.75 -7.97
C ALA A 153 -13.13 3.54 -8.26
N MET A 154 -14.00 4.03 -7.38
CA MET A 154 -15.45 3.95 -7.54
C MET A 154 -15.92 4.70 -8.80
N ASN A 155 -15.41 5.91 -9.02
CA ASN A 155 -15.74 6.71 -10.20
C ASN A 155 -15.26 6.07 -11.50
N TYR A 156 -14.06 5.44 -11.50
CA TYR A 156 -13.51 4.77 -12.67
C TYR A 156 -14.43 3.66 -13.20
N PHE A 157 -15.00 2.86 -12.29
CA PHE A 157 -15.92 1.77 -12.65
C PHE A 157 -17.38 2.18 -12.64
N ASN A 158 -17.70 3.42 -12.24
CA ASN A 158 -19.08 3.91 -12.02
C ASN A 158 -19.87 2.98 -11.06
N ILE A 159 -19.21 2.59 -9.96
CA ILE A 159 -19.81 1.76 -8.91
C ILE A 159 -20.10 2.63 -7.68
N SER A 160 -21.31 2.48 -7.12
CA SER A 160 -21.74 3.22 -5.93
C SER A 160 -21.10 2.65 -4.65
N LYS A 161 -21.12 3.44 -3.57
CA LYS A 161 -20.57 3.05 -2.27
C LYS A 161 -21.23 1.80 -1.69
N GLU A 162 -22.53 1.62 -1.89
CA GLU A 162 -23.30 0.45 -1.42
C GLU A 162 -22.91 -0.86 -2.13
N ASN A 163 -22.28 -0.75 -3.29
CA ASN A 163 -21.78 -1.88 -4.07
C ASN A 163 -20.24 -2.00 -4.02
N THR A 164 -19.62 -1.27 -3.10
CA THR A 164 -18.15 -1.28 -2.89
C THR A 164 -17.83 -1.82 -1.50
N ILE A 165 -16.77 -2.61 -1.42
CA ILE A 165 -16.17 -3.09 -0.17
C ILE A 165 -14.67 -2.82 -0.17
N ILE A 166 -14.13 -2.35 0.96
CA ILE A 166 -12.70 -2.06 1.13
C ILE A 166 -12.07 -3.07 2.10
N PHE A 167 -10.89 -3.56 1.78
CA PHE A 167 -10.06 -4.41 2.65
C PHE A 167 -8.82 -3.64 3.07
N GLU A 168 -8.65 -3.43 4.37
CA GLU A 168 -7.63 -2.54 4.95
C GLU A 168 -7.15 -3.05 6.33
N ASP A 169 -5.86 -2.86 6.64
CA ASP A 169 -5.28 -3.21 7.94
C ASP A 169 -4.97 -1.98 8.80
N SER A 170 -4.68 -0.84 8.19
CA SER A 170 -4.16 0.36 8.85
C SER A 170 -5.24 1.35 9.30
N GLU A 171 -4.96 2.06 10.40
CA GLU A 171 -5.85 3.14 10.88
C GLU A 171 -6.02 4.27 9.84
N ILE A 172 -4.96 4.61 9.09
CA ILE A 172 -5.05 5.67 8.07
C ILE A 172 -5.92 5.26 6.89
N GLY A 173 -5.91 3.99 6.52
CA GLY A 173 -6.77 3.47 5.47
C GLY A 173 -8.22 3.32 5.92
N ILE A 174 -8.46 2.89 7.16
CA ILE A 174 -9.81 2.86 7.75
C ILE A 174 -10.42 4.27 7.81
N GLN A 175 -9.65 5.27 8.26
CA GLN A 175 -10.10 6.68 8.23
C GLN A 175 -10.42 7.16 6.81
N ALA A 176 -9.69 6.67 5.80
CA ALA A 176 -10.00 7.00 4.41
C ALA A 176 -11.30 6.32 3.94
N ALA A 177 -11.55 5.08 4.36
CA ALA A 177 -12.79 4.35 4.08
C ALA A 177 -14.00 5.02 4.74
N ASP A 178 -13.87 5.43 6.02
CA ASP A 178 -14.91 6.19 6.74
C ASP A 178 -15.26 7.50 6.01
N LYS A 179 -14.23 8.25 5.54
CA LYS A 179 -14.46 9.48 4.76
C LYS A 179 -15.06 9.23 3.38
N ALA A 180 -14.83 8.05 2.80
CA ALA A 180 -15.48 7.64 1.56
C ALA A 180 -16.91 7.16 1.80
N GLU A 181 -17.31 6.97 3.06
CA GLU A 181 -18.59 6.38 3.49
C GLU A 181 -18.81 4.98 2.88
N VAL A 182 -17.75 4.16 2.82
CA VAL A 182 -17.76 2.81 2.25
C VAL A 182 -17.50 1.79 3.34
N ASP A 183 -18.26 0.69 3.32
CA ASP A 183 -18.05 -0.44 4.22
C ASP A 183 -16.66 -1.05 4.02
N TYR A 184 -16.02 -1.46 5.12
CA TYR A 184 -14.71 -2.08 5.06
C TYR A 184 -14.60 -3.35 5.91
N VAL A 185 -13.68 -4.20 5.53
CA VAL A 185 -13.22 -5.34 6.30
C VAL A 185 -11.83 -5.02 6.82
N ARG A 186 -11.67 -4.98 8.15
CA ARG A 186 -10.36 -4.84 8.74
C ARG A 186 -9.60 -6.15 8.64
N VAL A 187 -8.46 -6.12 7.94
CA VAL A 187 -7.55 -7.25 7.82
C VAL A 187 -6.57 -7.20 8.99
N TYR A 188 -6.54 -8.25 9.78
CA TYR A 188 -5.56 -8.40 10.85
C TYR A 188 -4.35 -9.16 10.31
N GLY A 189 -3.18 -8.67 10.70
CA GLY A 189 -1.91 -9.09 10.14
C GLY A 189 -1.64 -10.59 10.12
N TYR A 190 -0.63 -10.94 9.40
CA TYR A 190 -0.13 -12.29 9.21
C TYR A 190 0.34 -12.86 10.55
N ASN A 191 -0.34 -13.85 11.07
CA ASN A 191 0.05 -14.62 12.24
C ASN A 191 0.90 -15.81 11.81
#